data_76a95535c5c560ee0a76bd6fb6dce923
#
_entry.id   76a95535c5c560ee0a76bd6fb6dce923
#
_cell.length_a   1.000
_cell.length_b   1.000
_cell.length_c   1.000
_cell.angle_alpha   90.00
_cell.angle_beta   90.00
_cell.angle_gamma   90.00
#
_symmetry.space_group_name_H-M   'P 1'
#
loop_
_entity.id
_entity.type
_entity.pdbx_description
1 polymer ?
#
loop_
_entity_poly.entity_id
_entity_poly.type
_entity_poly.pdbx_seq_one_letter_code
_entity_poly.pdbx_strand_id
1 'polypeptide(L)'
;LFGKTDASRLIDTFKEVGNAKHTLVLLDYALPLAERRILARKTKTDLSGKIFAVVDRVVLVYLAKHYTETAMNRMLMAVVMPFASYQPYIHKSVDTMPQEIFIGRKYELEKIESATGVNLVYGGRQLGKSALLRMAKKNIDHDENGDRAVLVDIKDSDYKTAARKISAALFDEGILKEEHITEDWSELARDLKKR
;
A
#
# COMPACT_ATOMS: atom_id res chain seq x y z
N LEU A 1 0.98 3.71 -27.66
CA LEU A 1 1.93 2.75 -28.26
C LEU A 1 3.16 3.52 -28.72
N PHE A 2 4.28 3.32 -28.05
CA PHE A 2 5.54 3.95 -28.41
C PHE A 2 6.22 3.13 -29.49
N GLY A 3 6.71 3.77 -30.55
CA GLY A 3 7.65 3.16 -31.47
C GLY A 3 8.93 2.75 -30.73
N LYS A 4 9.81 2.03 -31.41
CA LYS A 4 11.05 1.50 -30.85
C LYS A 4 11.85 2.63 -30.18
N THR A 5 11.93 2.65 -28.84
CA THR A 5 12.53 3.73 -28.08
C THR A 5 13.45 3.15 -26.99
N ASP A 6 14.43 3.90 -26.56
CA ASP A 6 15.35 3.49 -25.49
C ASP A 6 14.77 3.79 -24.10
N ALA A 7 15.37 3.21 -23.06
CA ALA A 7 14.91 3.36 -21.68
C ALA A 7 14.96 4.84 -21.20
N SER A 8 15.86 5.65 -21.73
CA SER A 8 15.98 7.05 -21.33
C SER A 8 14.80 7.88 -21.82
N ARG A 9 14.45 7.73 -23.10
CA ARG A 9 13.28 8.39 -23.68
C ARG A 9 11.98 7.96 -23.07
N LEU A 10 11.86 6.66 -22.70
CA LEU A 10 10.69 6.18 -21.97
C LEU A 10 10.52 6.94 -20.66
N ILE A 11 11.60 7.11 -19.88
CA ILE A 11 11.55 7.83 -18.59
C ILE A 11 11.20 9.30 -18.80
N ASP A 12 11.80 9.96 -19.76
CA ASP A 12 11.54 11.38 -20.03
C ASP A 12 10.08 11.59 -20.42
N THR A 13 9.52 10.72 -21.27
CA THR A 13 8.09 10.74 -21.59
C THR A 13 7.21 10.57 -20.35
N PHE A 14 7.63 9.76 -19.36
CA PHE A 14 6.86 9.55 -18.14
C PHE A 14 6.99 10.67 -17.12
N LYS A 15 8.05 11.43 -17.14
CA LYS A 15 8.15 12.67 -16.37
C LYS A 15 7.09 13.69 -16.81
N GLU A 16 6.79 13.67 -18.09
CA GLU A 16 5.82 14.60 -18.71
C GLU A 16 4.36 14.15 -18.56
N VAL A 17 4.11 12.83 -18.52
CA VAL A 17 2.76 12.25 -18.48
C VAL A 17 2.27 12.08 -17.03
N GLY A 18 1.81 13.16 -16.42
CA GLY A 18 0.84 13.13 -15.33
C GLY A 18 1.33 12.74 -13.94
N ASN A 19 0.47 13.03 -12.95
CA ASN A 19 0.67 12.80 -11.52
C ASN A 19 0.28 11.38 -11.04
N ALA A 20 0.13 10.40 -11.93
CA ALA A 20 -0.25 9.05 -11.55
C ALA A 20 0.85 8.38 -10.70
N LYS A 21 0.47 7.90 -9.52
CA LYS A 21 1.38 7.14 -8.62
C LYS A 21 1.78 5.79 -9.22
N HIS A 22 0.93 5.21 -10.07
CA HIS A 22 1.13 3.89 -10.69
C HIS A 22 1.03 4.04 -12.20
N THR A 23 2.04 3.59 -12.92
CA THR A 23 2.07 3.67 -14.38
C THR A 23 2.42 2.31 -14.97
N LEU A 24 1.52 1.75 -15.78
CA LEU A 24 1.77 0.56 -16.57
C LEU A 24 2.03 0.96 -18.03
N VAL A 25 3.17 0.55 -18.53
CA VAL A 25 3.61 0.84 -19.89
C VAL A 25 3.51 -0.40 -20.74
N LEU A 26 2.75 -0.31 -21.80
CA LEU A 26 2.64 -1.37 -22.81
C LEU A 26 3.52 -1.03 -24.01
N LEU A 27 4.49 -1.88 -24.32
CA LEU A 27 5.37 -1.72 -25.47
C LEU A 27 5.03 -2.75 -26.56
N ASP A 28 4.90 -2.27 -27.79
CA ASP A 28 4.67 -3.12 -28.96
C ASP A 28 5.97 -3.70 -29.57
N TYR A 29 7.02 -3.76 -28.79
CA TYR A 29 8.30 -4.39 -29.18
C TYR A 29 8.94 -5.06 -27.96
N ALA A 30 9.97 -5.89 -28.20
CA ALA A 30 10.74 -6.52 -27.14
C ALA A 30 11.76 -5.53 -26.56
N LEU A 31 11.73 -5.28 -25.27
CA LEU A 31 12.72 -4.47 -24.57
C LEU A 31 13.91 -5.37 -24.18
N PRO A 32 15.13 -5.11 -24.66
CA PRO A 32 16.31 -5.88 -24.29
C PRO A 32 16.56 -5.87 -22.77
N LEU A 33 17.14 -6.92 -22.24
CA LEU A 33 17.43 -7.05 -20.81
C LEU A 33 18.32 -5.91 -20.28
N ALA A 34 19.27 -5.44 -21.09
CA ALA A 34 20.12 -4.31 -20.75
C ALA A 34 19.28 -3.03 -20.55
N GLU A 35 18.36 -2.75 -21.45
CA GLU A 35 17.46 -1.60 -21.36
C GLU A 35 16.50 -1.71 -20.16
N ARG A 36 15.99 -2.89 -19.86
CA ARG A 36 15.18 -3.15 -18.65
C ARG A 36 15.96 -2.83 -17.37
N ARG A 37 17.23 -3.20 -17.30
CA ARG A 37 18.10 -2.90 -16.15
C ARG A 37 18.41 -1.41 -16.03
N ILE A 38 18.60 -0.71 -17.14
CA ILE A 38 18.78 0.74 -17.17
C ILE A 38 17.51 1.42 -16.69
N LEU A 39 16.36 1.01 -17.20
CA LEU A 39 15.05 1.51 -16.82
C LEU A 39 14.83 1.34 -15.30
N ALA A 40 15.05 0.15 -14.75
CA ALA A 40 14.91 -0.12 -13.32
C ALA A 40 15.83 0.73 -12.44
N ARG A 41 17.04 1.04 -12.88
CA ARG A 41 17.96 1.92 -12.15
C ARG A 41 17.51 3.38 -12.19
N LYS A 42 17.18 3.88 -13.36
CA LYS A 42 16.79 5.28 -13.55
C LYS A 42 15.45 5.61 -12.88
N THR A 43 14.48 4.68 -12.90
CA THR A 43 13.20 4.89 -12.23
C THR A 43 13.34 5.00 -10.72
N LYS A 44 14.32 4.34 -10.10
CA LYS A 44 14.61 4.49 -8.66
C LYS A 44 15.12 5.88 -8.30
N THR A 45 15.89 6.49 -9.17
CA THR A 45 16.49 7.82 -8.93
C THR A 45 15.58 8.95 -9.37
N ASP A 46 14.98 8.83 -10.55
CA ASP A 46 14.32 9.96 -11.23
C ASP A 46 12.81 10.02 -10.95
N LEU A 47 12.22 8.91 -10.53
CA LEU A 47 10.77 8.78 -10.29
C LEU A 47 10.48 8.32 -8.84
N SER A 48 11.21 8.86 -7.88
CA SER A 48 11.02 8.51 -6.47
C SER A 48 9.55 8.69 -6.06
N GLY A 49 8.93 7.63 -5.54
CA GLY A 49 7.53 7.62 -5.14
C GLY A 49 6.52 7.24 -6.23
N LYS A 50 6.95 7.01 -7.47
CA LYS A 50 6.08 6.50 -8.54
C LYS A 50 6.39 5.02 -8.82
N ILE A 51 5.36 4.21 -8.92
CA ILE A 51 5.47 2.81 -9.33
C ILE A 51 5.35 2.75 -10.84
N PHE A 52 6.32 2.11 -11.46
CA PHE A 52 6.45 2.03 -12.89
C PHE A 52 6.72 0.58 -13.31
N ALA A 53 5.89 0.05 -14.16
CA ALA A 53 6.00 -1.31 -14.66
C ALA A 53 5.94 -1.33 -16.19
N VAL A 54 6.82 -2.10 -16.83
CA VAL A 54 6.86 -2.23 -18.28
C VAL A 54 6.47 -3.64 -18.69
N VAL A 55 5.46 -3.74 -19.51
CA VAL A 55 5.01 -4.98 -20.17
C VAL A 55 5.24 -4.83 -21.66
N ASP A 56 6.18 -5.57 -22.18
CA ASP A 56 6.50 -5.58 -23.61
C ASP A 56 5.86 -6.79 -24.31
N ARG A 57 6.04 -6.87 -25.63
CA ARG A 57 5.50 -7.95 -26.46
C ARG A 57 5.93 -9.34 -25.96
N VAL A 58 7.16 -9.51 -25.48
CA VAL A 58 7.66 -10.80 -24.98
C VAL A 58 6.94 -11.21 -23.70
N VAL A 59 6.78 -10.25 -22.76
CA VAL A 59 6.03 -10.48 -21.52
C VAL A 59 4.57 -10.80 -21.84
N LEU A 60 3.94 -10.08 -22.77
CA LEU A 60 2.55 -10.35 -23.17
C LEU A 60 2.39 -11.76 -23.74
N VAL A 61 3.27 -12.17 -24.67
CA VAL A 61 3.24 -13.52 -25.24
C VAL A 61 3.49 -14.59 -24.19
N TYR A 62 4.42 -14.35 -23.27
CA TYR A 62 4.69 -15.26 -22.16
C TYR A 62 3.46 -15.42 -21.25
N LEU A 63 2.83 -14.32 -20.85
CA LEU A 63 1.63 -14.34 -20.04
C LEU A 63 0.47 -15.05 -20.75
N ALA A 64 0.26 -14.75 -22.04
CA ALA A 64 -0.80 -15.39 -22.82
C ALA A 64 -0.60 -16.91 -22.97
N LYS A 65 0.65 -17.37 -23.15
CA LYS A 65 0.97 -18.79 -23.26
C LYS A 65 0.75 -19.57 -21.95
N HIS A 66 0.96 -18.90 -20.83
CA HIS A 66 0.89 -19.52 -19.49
C HIS A 66 -0.33 -19.06 -18.71
N TYR A 67 -1.33 -18.50 -19.37
CA TYR A 67 -2.53 -17.99 -18.73
C TYR A 67 -3.25 -19.08 -17.94
N THR A 68 -3.43 -18.80 -16.64
CA THR A 68 -4.41 -19.47 -15.79
C THR A 68 -5.06 -18.40 -14.94
N GLU A 69 -6.38 -18.47 -14.77
CA GLU A 69 -7.16 -17.43 -14.07
C GLU A 69 -6.60 -17.10 -12.67
N THR A 70 -6.10 -18.10 -11.97
CA THR A 70 -5.59 -17.96 -10.60
C THR A 70 -4.10 -17.55 -10.52
N ALA A 71 -3.33 -17.69 -11.59
CA ALA A 71 -1.88 -17.48 -11.57
C ALA A 71 -1.42 -16.21 -12.29
N MET A 72 -2.28 -15.55 -13.07
CA MET A 72 -1.93 -14.41 -13.92
C MET A 72 -1.22 -13.29 -13.15
N ASN A 73 -1.80 -12.84 -12.05
CA ASN A 73 -1.23 -11.75 -11.24
C ASN A 73 0.15 -12.13 -10.69
N ARG A 74 0.31 -13.36 -10.20
CA ARG A 74 1.59 -13.85 -9.68
C ARG A 74 2.66 -13.90 -10.76
N MET A 75 2.30 -14.36 -11.95
CA MET A 75 3.23 -14.45 -13.08
C MET A 75 3.62 -13.07 -13.59
N LEU A 76 2.65 -12.17 -13.75
CA LEU A 76 2.91 -10.77 -14.12
C LEU A 76 3.89 -10.13 -13.14
N MET A 77 3.62 -10.24 -11.85
CA MET A 77 4.49 -9.71 -10.80
C MET A 77 5.89 -10.32 -10.84
N ALA A 78 6.01 -11.64 -10.98
CA ALA A 78 7.33 -12.30 -11.04
C ALA A 78 8.20 -11.84 -12.20
N VAL A 79 7.59 -11.52 -13.36
CA VAL A 79 8.33 -11.12 -14.57
C VAL A 79 8.58 -9.61 -14.62
N VAL A 80 7.66 -8.79 -14.11
CA VAL A 80 7.71 -7.33 -14.25
C VAL A 80 8.39 -6.65 -13.05
N MET A 81 8.14 -7.12 -11.82
CA MET A 81 8.63 -6.48 -10.60
C MET A 81 10.15 -6.39 -10.49
N PRO A 82 10.97 -7.34 -10.94
CA PRO A 82 12.43 -7.21 -10.89
C PRO A 82 12.96 -5.99 -11.65
N PHE A 83 12.19 -5.47 -12.60
CA PHE A 83 12.54 -4.32 -13.45
C PHE A 83 11.65 -3.09 -13.20
N ALA A 84 10.78 -3.14 -12.20
CA ALA A 84 9.98 -2.00 -11.78
C ALA A 84 10.75 -1.10 -10.80
N SER A 85 10.33 0.15 -10.65
CA SER A 85 10.87 1.06 -9.63
C SER A 85 10.51 0.65 -8.21
N TYR A 86 9.65 -0.34 -8.08
CA TYR A 86 9.11 -0.81 -6.82
C TYR A 86 10.13 -1.66 -6.04
N GLN A 87 10.36 -1.32 -4.78
CA GLN A 87 11.15 -2.13 -3.86
C GLN A 87 10.23 -2.82 -2.85
N PRO A 88 10.07 -4.15 -2.93
CA PRO A 88 9.25 -4.89 -1.96
C PRO A 88 9.89 -4.90 -0.56
N TYR A 89 11.20 -4.68 -0.45
CA TYR A 89 11.91 -4.60 0.81
C TYR A 89 11.97 -3.15 1.30
N ILE A 90 10.96 -2.74 2.05
CA ILE A 90 10.90 -1.40 2.61
C ILE A 90 11.51 -1.45 4.01
N HIS A 91 12.66 -0.81 4.19
CA HIS A 91 13.35 -0.75 5.49
C HIS A 91 12.78 0.33 6.43
N LYS A 92 12.02 1.27 5.92
CA LYS A 92 11.38 2.32 6.71
C LYS A 92 9.87 2.13 6.69
N SER A 93 9.21 2.50 7.79
CA SER A 93 7.76 2.52 7.90
C SER A 93 7.18 3.47 6.84
N VAL A 94 6.81 2.93 5.71
CA VAL A 94 6.06 3.68 4.70
C VAL A 94 4.58 3.58 5.08
N ASP A 95 3.86 4.68 4.97
CA ASP A 95 2.46 4.77 5.38
C ASP A 95 1.52 3.84 4.63
N THR A 96 1.94 3.33 3.48
CA THR A 96 1.13 2.40 2.69
C THR A 96 1.95 1.21 2.21
N MET A 97 1.60 0.02 2.69
CA MET A 97 2.11 -1.23 2.13
C MET A 97 1.25 -1.62 0.92
N PRO A 98 1.84 -1.84 -0.26
CA PRO A 98 1.08 -2.34 -1.40
C PRO A 98 0.49 -3.73 -1.12
N GLN A 99 -0.74 -3.93 -1.58
CA GLN A 99 -1.47 -5.18 -1.35
C GLN A 99 -0.79 -6.39 -1.99
N GLU A 100 -0.07 -6.17 -3.08
CA GLU A 100 0.63 -7.19 -3.86
C GLU A 100 1.79 -7.86 -3.11
N ILE A 101 2.37 -7.16 -2.15
CA ILE A 101 3.46 -7.69 -1.32
C ILE A 101 2.99 -8.17 0.05
N PHE A 102 1.72 -7.96 0.40
CA PHE A 102 1.13 -8.50 1.61
C PHE A 102 0.73 -9.97 1.36
N ILE A 103 1.68 -10.87 1.58
CA ILE A 103 1.48 -12.31 1.35
C ILE A 103 1.34 -13.04 2.69
N GLY A 104 0.33 -13.89 2.77
CA GLY A 104 0.03 -14.67 3.99
C GLY A 104 -0.83 -13.89 4.98
N ARG A 105 -1.02 -14.45 6.17
CA ARG A 105 -1.80 -13.87 7.29
C ARG A 105 -3.24 -13.47 6.96
N LYS A 106 -3.86 -14.13 5.99
CA LYS A 106 -5.26 -13.88 5.66
C LYS A 106 -6.19 -14.10 6.84
N TYR A 107 -5.94 -15.17 7.59
CA TYR A 107 -6.74 -15.50 8.77
C TYR A 107 -6.66 -14.44 9.87
N GLU A 108 -5.45 -13.92 10.15
CA GLU A 108 -5.28 -12.85 11.13
C GLU A 108 -5.90 -11.55 10.64
N LEU A 109 -5.82 -11.28 9.34
CA LEU A 109 -6.43 -10.10 8.72
C LEU A 109 -7.95 -10.17 8.84
N GLU A 110 -8.58 -11.25 8.42
CA GLU A 110 -10.03 -11.50 8.54
C GLU A 110 -10.52 -11.37 9.99
N LYS A 111 -9.75 -11.85 10.96
CA LYS A 111 -10.10 -11.68 12.39
C LYS A 111 -10.09 -10.22 12.85
N ILE A 112 -9.14 -9.42 12.39
CA ILE A 112 -9.06 -8.00 12.75
C ILE A 112 -10.19 -7.23 12.08
N GLU A 113 -10.50 -7.57 10.83
CA GLU A 113 -11.56 -6.94 10.03
C GLU A 113 -12.97 -7.30 10.53
N SER A 114 -13.13 -8.46 11.13
CA SER A 114 -14.46 -8.96 11.59
C SER A 114 -14.98 -8.22 12.80
N ALA A 115 -14.75 -7.02 13.09
CA ALA A 115 -15.33 -6.11 14.10
C ALA A 115 -15.90 -6.74 15.41
N THR A 116 -15.67 -8.03 15.66
CA THR A 116 -16.20 -8.78 16.79
C THR A 116 -15.14 -8.87 17.89
N GLY A 117 -15.29 -8.02 18.92
CA GLY A 117 -14.47 -8.10 20.13
C GLY A 117 -13.12 -7.36 20.03
N VAL A 118 -12.22 -7.70 20.97
CA VAL A 118 -10.89 -7.12 21.08
C VAL A 118 -9.85 -8.11 20.58
N ASN A 119 -9.05 -7.71 19.61
CA ASN A 119 -7.96 -8.51 19.07
C ASN A 119 -6.60 -7.99 19.58
N LEU A 120 -5.80 -8.87 20.15
CA LEU A 120 -4.42 -8.56 20.57
C LEU A 120 -3.43 -9.16 19.58
N VAL A 121 -2.71 -8.29 18.86
CA VAL A 121 -1.64 -8.71 17.93
C VAL A 121 -0.28 -8.52 18.60
N TYR A 122 0.38 -9.62 18.92
CA TYR A 122 1.68 -9.61 19.59
C TYR A 122 2.74 -10.38 18.81
N GLY A 123 4.01 -10.20 19.17
CA GLY A 123 5.15 -10.89 18.53
C GLY A 123 6.40 -10.00 18.47
N GLY A 124 7.50 -10.56 17.99
CA GLY A 124 8.80 -9.89 17.89
C GLY A 124 8.81 -8.64 17.01
N ARG A 125 9.91 -7.90 17.06
CA ARG A 125 10.13 -6.75 16.17
C ARG A 125 10.21 -7.21 14.71
N GLN A 126 9.80 -6.36 13.79
CA GLN A 126 9.86 -6.59 12.33
C GLN A 126 9.06 -7.80 11.80
N LEU A 127 8.18 -8.38 12.60
CA LEU A 127 7.30 -9.47 12.16
C LEU A 127 6.02 -8.99 11.46
N GLY A 128 5.96 -7.76 10.99
CA GLY A 128 4.87 -7.25 10.15
C GLY A 128 3.57 -6.92 10.90
N LYS A 129 3.58 -6.75 12.24
CA LYS A 129 2.37 -6.36 13.00
C LYS A 129 1.74 -5.06 12.51
N SER A 130 2.56 -4.01 12.36
CA SER A 130 2.08 -2.73 11.87
C SER A 130 1.61 -2.79 10.41
N ALA A 131 2.22 -3.65 9.59
CA ALA A 131 1.77 -3.89 8.23
C ALA A 131 0.39 -4.55 8.19
N LEU A 132 0.15 -5.52 9.08
CA LEU A 132 -1.13 -6.19 9.23
C LEU A 132 -2.24 -5.20 9.63
N LEU A 133 -1.99 -4.35 10.65
CA LEU A 133 -2.95 -3.34 11.10
C LEU A 133 -3.25 -2.28 10.02
N ARG A 134 -2.23 -1.84 9.27
CA ARG A 134 -2.42 -0.90 8.16
C ARG A 134 -3.19 -1.53 7.01
N MET A 135 -2.97 -2.81 6.73
CA MET A 135 -3.74 -3.52 5.71
C MET A 135 -5.20 -3.65 6.13
N ALA A 136 -5.47 -4.01 7.38
CA ALA A 136 -6.83 -4.05 7.93
C ALA A 136 -7.51 -2.67 7.83
N LYS A 137 -6.83 -1.59 8.24
CA LYS A 137 -7.36 -0.23 8.08
C LYS A 137 -7.72 0.05 6.62
N LYS A 138 -6.82 -0.25 5.69
CA LYS A 138 -7.06 -0.02 4.27
C LYS A 138 -8.29 -0.78 3.76
N ASN A 139 -8.44 -2.03 4.14
CA ASN A 139 -9.56 -2.86 3.69
C ASN A 139 -10.89 -2.36 4.28
N ILE A 140 -10.92 -2.04 5.58
CA ILE A 140 -12.10 -1.48 6.25
C ILE A 140 -12.52 -0.14 5.63
N ASP A 141 -11.57 0.78 5.40
CA ASP A 141 -11.86 2.10 4.81
C ASP A 141 -12.35 2.01 3.35
N HIS A 142 -12.08 0.89 2.66
CA HIS A 142 -12.53 0.63 1.29
C HIS A 142 -13.80 -0.22 1.21
N ASP A 143 -14.30 -0.70 2.33
CA ASP A 143 -15.53 -1.49 2.36
C ASP A 143 -16.75 -0.61 2.07
N GLU A 144 -17.68 -1.14 1.29
CA GLU A 144 -18.93 -0.47 0.91
C GLU A 144 -19.88 -0.24 2.10
N ASN A 145 -19.63 -0.88 3.24
CA ASN A 145 -20.41 -0.72 4.47
C ASN A 145 -20.25 0.66 5.12
N GLY A 146 -19.28 1.46 4.69
CA GLY A 146 -19.02 2.78 5.25
C GLY A 146 -18.28 2.77 6.60
N ASP A 147 -17.81 1.62 7.03
CA ASP A 147 -16.99 1.47 8.23
C ASP A 147 -15.66 2.20 8.08
N ARG A 148 -15.14 2.73 9.18
CA ARG A 148 -13.85 3.42 9.21
C ARG A 148 -12.95 2.87 10.29
N ALA A 149 -11.66 2.75 9.99
CA ALA A 149 -10.64 2.32 10.94
C ALA A 149 -9.65 3.45 11.23
N VAL A 150 -9.39 3.69 12.50
CA VAL A 150 -8.40 4.67 12.95
C VAL A 150 -7.20 3.95 13.55
N LEU A 151 -6.00 4.28 13.08
CA LEU A 151 -4.75 3.71 13.59
C LEU A 151 -4.02 4.77 14.41
N VAL A 152 -3.86 4.50 15.70
CA VAL A 152 -3.23 5.43 16.65
C VAL A 152 -1.98 4.80 17.26
N ASP A 153 -0.86 5.51 17.24
CA ASP A 153 0.36 5.11 17.95
C ASP A 153 0.38 5.74 19.35
N ILE A 154 0.08 4.91 20.35
CA ILE A 154 0.07 5.30 21.76
C ILE A 154 1.37 4.94 22.49
N LYS A 155 2.43 4.58 21.76
CA LYS A 155 3.71 4.25 22.34
C LYS A 155 4.21 5.42 23.21
N ASP A 156 4.82 5.08 24.34
CA ASP A 156 5.37 6.02 25.32
C ASP A 156 4.34 7.05 25.87
N SER A 157 3.05 6.72 25.80
CA SER A 157 1.97 7.56 26.32
C SER A 157 1.51 7.05 27.69
N ASP A 158 1.28 7.97 28.62
CA ASP A 158 0.51 7.69 29.81
C ASP A 158 -0.99 7.58 29.50
N TYR A 159 -1.78 7.26 30.50
CA TYR A 159 -3.22 7.05 30.36
C TYR A 159 -3.97 8.26 29.77
N LYS A 160 -3.64 9.47 30.20
CA LYS A 160 -4.27 10.72 29.74
C LYS A 160 -3.83 11.07 28.32
N THR A 161 -2.53 11.01 28.06
CA THR A 161 -1.97 11.27 26.74
C THR A 161 -2.49 10.28 25.70
N ALA A 162 -2.73 9.02 26.07
CA ALA A 162 -3.33 8.03 25.18
C ALA A 162 -4.77 8.41 24.81
N ALA A 163 -5.61 8.83 25.78
CA ALA A 163 -6.97 9.28 25.49
C ALA A 163 -6.99 10.49 24.55
N ARG A 164 -6.10 11.46 24.78
CA ARG A 164 -5.97 12.64 23.94
C ARG A 164 -5.50 12.28 22.51
N LYS A 165 -4.52 11.40 22.36
CA LYS A 165 -4.06 10.94 21.03
C LYS A 165 -5.18 10.24 20.26
N ILE A 166 -5.99 9.43 20.93
CA ILE A 166 -7.09 8.73 20.31
C ILE A 166 -8.20 9.70 19.91
N SER A 167 -8.61 10.60 20.80
CA SER A 167 -9.64 11.60 20.49
C SER A 167 -9.21 12.55 19.37
N ALA A 168 -7.95 12.97 19.33
CA ALA A 168 -7.40 13.78 18.25
C ALA A 168 -7.40 13.02 16.91
N ALA A 169 -6.97 11.76 16.90
CA ALA A 169 -7.01 10.95 15.69
C ALA A 169 -8.44 10.72 15.17
N LEU A 170 -9.41 10.57 16.05
CA LEU A 170 -10.83 10.48 15.70
C LEU A 170 -11.36 11.80 15.13
N PHE A 171 -10.86 12.94 15.62
CA PHE A 171 -11.16 14.25 15.05
C PHE A 171 -10.55 14.40 13.65
N ASP A 172 -9.28 14.05 13.46
CA ASP A 172 -8.59 14.13 12.18
C ASP A 172 -9.28 13.31 11.08
N GLU A 173 -9.86 12.18 11.43
CA GLU A 173 -10.67 11.33 10.53
C GLU A 173 -12.14 11.80 10.40
N GLY A 174 -12.50 12.92 11.03
CA GLY A 174 -13.85 13.51 10.97
C GLY A 174 -14.92 12.72 11.72
N ILE A 175 -14.50 11.83 12.62
CA ILE A 175 -15.41 11.04 13.47
C ILE A 175 -15.87 11.86 14.67
N LEU A 176 -15.01 12.64 15.28
CA LEU A 176 -15.35 13.55 16.38
C LEU A 176 -15.19 15.00 15.94
N LYS A 177 -15.76 15.93 16.72
CA LYS A 177 -15.52 17.36 16.58
C LYS A 177 -14.35 17.77 17.46
N GLU A 178 -13.73 18.92 17.18
CA GLU A 178 -12.60 19.45 17.94
C GLU A 178 -12.91 19.63 19.44
N GLU A 179 -14.12 20.04 19.78
CA GLU A 179 -14.61 20.19 21.15
C GLU A 179 -14.62 18.90 21.98
N HIS A 180 -14.46 17.72 21.33
CA HIS A 180 -14.44 16.40 21.97
C HIS A 180 -13.02 15.83 22.11
N ILE A 181 -11.97 16.62 21.87
CA ILE A 181 -10.60 16.20 22.17
C ILE A 181 -10.38 16.26 23.68
N THR A 182 -10.24 15.10 24.31
CA THR A 182 -10.22 14.97 25.76
C THR A 182 -9.10 14.05 26.26
N GLU A 183 -8.69 14.24 27.50
CA GLU A 183 -7.79 13.35 28.25
C GLU A 183 -8.57 12.36 29.15
N ASP A 184 -9.89 12.47 29.18
CA ASP A 184 -10.78 11.62 29.99
C ASP A 184 -11.43 10.52 29.16
N TRP A 185 -11.14 9.28 29.50
CA TRP A 185 -11.68 8.09 28.82
C TRP A 185 -13.20 7.97 28.97
N SER A 186 -13.76 8.41 30.10
CA SER A 186 -15.21 8.35 30.33
C SER A 186 -15.96 9.32 29.43
N GLU A 187 -15.37 10.49 29.20
CA GLU A 187 -15.89 11.49 28.30
C GLU A 187 -15.79 11.01 26.86
N LEU A 188 -14.62 10.53 26.44
CA LEU A 188 -14.40 9.95 25.11
C LEU A 188 -15.40 8.81 24.82
N ALA A 189 -15.57 7.88 25.76
CA ALA A 189 -16.51 6.77 25.60
C ALA A 189 -17.97 7.23 25.52
N ARG A 190 -18.34 8.31 26.22
CA ARG A 190 -19.68 8.91 26.16
C ARG A 190 -19.95 9.52 24.79
N ASP A 191 -18.97 10.23 24.25
CA ASP A 191 -19.12 10.93 22.98
C ASP A 191 -19.17 9.93 21.79
N LEU A 192 -18.44 8.83 21.86
CA LEU A 192 -18.54 7.75 20.90
C LEU A 192 -19.88 7.00 20.94
N LYS A 193 -20.52 6.90 22.13
CA LYS A 193 -21.84 6.25 22.27
C LYS A 193 -23.01 7.09 21.78
N LYS A 194 -22.85 8.39 21.60
CA LYS A 194 -23.91 9.29 21.13
C LYS A 194 -24.07 9.30 19.61
N ARG A 195 -23.22 8.56 18.91
CA ARG A 195 -23.28 8.39 17.46
C ARG A 195 -23.83 7.04 17.07
#